data_d68d51cf73e3f4eebc01f16dbf494be2
#
_entry.id   d68d51cf73e3f4eebc01f16dbf494be2
#
_cell.length_a   1.000
_cell.length_b   1.000
_cell.length_c   1.000
_cell.angle_alpha   90.00
_cell.angle_beta   90.00
_cell.angle_gamma   90.00
#
_symmetry.space_group_name_H-M   'P 1'
#
loop_
_entity.id
_entity.type
_entity.pdbx_description
1 polymer ?
#
loop_
_entity_poly.entity_id
_entity_poly.type
_entity_poly.pdbx_seq_one_letter_code
_entity_poly.pdbx_strand_id
1 'polypeptide(L)'
;MLEIKDLHASINGKEILKGINLTVKPGEVHAIMGPNGAGKSTLSSVLVGNPAFEVAKGSITFYGKNLLELSPEDRSHEGIFLSFQYPVEIPGVSMVNFMRAAVNEQRKYKGLPALTASEFLKLMREKRAVVELDNKLANRSVNEGFSGGEKKRNEIFQMAMLEPRLSILDETDSGLDIDALRIVAEGVNKLKTPETSTIVITHYQRLLDYIKPDIVHVLYKGRIVKTAGPELALELEEKGYDWIKKEVGE
;
A
#
# COMPACT_ATOMS: atom_id res chain seq x y z
N MET A 1 0.82 -15.79 3.44
CA MET A 1 1.79 -14.73 3.19
C MET A 1 1.86 -13.75 4.35
N LEU A 2 0.83 -12.93 4.57
CA LEU A 2 0.68 -12.05 5.74
C LEU A 2 -0.35 -12.64 6.69
N GLU A 3 -0.02 -12.72 7.99
CA GLU A 3 -0.95 -13.11 9.03
C GLU A 3 -0.84 -12.14 10.21
N ILE A 4 -1.98 -11.57 10.60
CA ILE A 4 -2.12 -10.66 11.73
C ILE A 4 -3.07 -11.32 12.73
N LYS A 5 -2.65 -11.44 13.99
CA LYS A 5 -3.43 -12.03 15.07
C LYS A 5 -3.54 -11.09 16.25
N ASP A 6 -4.76 -10.77 16.63
CA ASP A 6 -5.12 -9.98 17.83
C ASP A 6 -4.25 -8.73 17.99
N LEU A 7 -4.07 -7.97 16.89
CA LEU A 7 -3.18 -6.82 16.85
C LEU A 7 -3.81 -5.61 17.54
N HIS A 8 -3.13 -5.11 18.56
CA HIS A 8 -3.45 -3.88 19.27
C HIS A 8 -2.33 -2.86 19.07
N ALA A 9 -2.68 -1.68 18.62
CA ALA A 9 -1.70 -0.62 18.39
C ALA A 9 -2.22 0.75 18.81
N SER A 10 -1.31 1.57 19.32
CA SER A 10 -1.58 2.92 19.83
C SER A 10 -0.69 3.97 19.19
N ILE A 11 -1.11 5.21 19.28
CA ILE A 11 -0.32 6.41 18.98
C ILE A 11 -0.54 7.43 20.09
N ASN A 12 0.54 8.00 20.62
CA ASN A 12 0.49 8.96 21.74
C ASN A 12 -0.35 8.46 22.93
N GLY A 13 -0.22 7.18 23.27
CA GLY A 13 -0.95 6.55 24.38
C GLY A 13 -2.45 6.25 24.09
N LYS A 14 -2.96 6.60 22.91
CA LYS A 14 -4.33 6.30 22.53
C LYS A 14 -4.37 5.04 21.65
N GLU A 15 -5.08 4.01 22.14
CA GLU A 15 -5.31 2.79 21.38
C GLU A 15 -6.22 3.04 20.18
N ILE A 16 -5.75 2.67 18.99
CA ILE A 16 -6.46 2.82 17.72
C ILE A 16 -6.89 1.46 17.18
N LEU A 17 -5.95 0.50 17.10
CA LEU A 17 -6.27 -0.87 16.68
C LEU A 17 -6.54 -1.72 17.92
N LYS A 18 -7.63 -2.50 17.88
CA LYS A 18 -8.21 -3.16 19.04
C LYS A 18 -8.49 -4.64 18.80
N GLY A 19 -7.45 -5.39 18.41
CA GLY A 19 -7.56 -6.82 18.14
C GLY A 19 -7.88 -7.12 16.67
N ILE A 20 -7.06 -6.59 15.76
CA ILE A 20 -7.18 -6.87 14.32
C ILE A 20 -6.73 -8.30 14.05
N ASN A 21 -7.56 -9.04 13.31
CA ASN A 21 -7.22 -10.32 12.72
C ASN A 21 -7.36 -10.22 11.20
N LEU A 22 -6.31 -10.54 10.46
CA LEU A 22 -6.29 -10.46 9.00
C LEU A 22 -5.30 -11.49 8.45
N THR A 23 -5.73 -12.25 7.44
CA THR A 23 -4.85 -13.17 6.70
C THR A 23 -4.95 -12.83 5.22
N VAL A 24 -3.79 -12.60 4.59
CA VAL A 24 -3.68 -12.36 3.14
C VAL A 24 -2.80 -13.46 2.54
N LYS A 25 -3.33 -14.21 1.57
CA LYS A 25 -2.57 -15.24 0.85
C LYS A 25 -1.87 -14.65 -0.37
N PRO A 26 -0.85 -15.34 -0.93
CA PRO A 26 -0.24 -14.92 -2.19
C PRO A 26 -1.29 -14.81 -3.31
N GLY A 27 -1.17 -13.79 -4.14
CA GLY A 27 -2.07 -13.55 -5.28
C GLY A 27 -3.38 -12.83 -4.92
N GLU A 28 -3.75 -12.75 -3.64
CA GLU A 28 -5.02 -12.13 -3.22
C GLU A 28 -4.95 -10.60 -3.20
N VAL A 29 -6.08 -9.97 -3.53
CA VAL A 29 -6.33 -8.54 -3.38
C VAL A 29 -7.38 -8.34 -2.30
N HIS A 30 -7.00 -7.69 -1.22
CA HIS A 30 -7.89 -7.37 -0.11
C HIS A 30 -8.21 -5.89 -0.12
N ALA A 31 -9.47 -5.53 0.04
CA ALA A 31 -9.88 -4.16 0.29
C ALA A 31 -10.19 -3.97 1.78
N ILE A 32 -9.70 -2.88 2.36
CA ILE A 32 -10.05 -2.46 3.72
C ILE A 32 -10.82 -1.15 3.62
N MET A 33 -12.10 -1.22 3.89
CA MET A 33 -13.03 -0.11 3.87
C MET A 33 -13.43 0.28 5.29
N GLY A 34 -13.91 1.50 5.47
CA GLY A 34 -14.39 1.96 6.78
C GLY A 34 -14.42 3.48 6.85
N PRO A 35 -15.17 4.04 7.81
CA PRO A 35 -15.27 5.48 7.97
C PRO A 35 -13.93 6.12 8.36
N ASN A 36 -13.86 7.45 8.27
CA ASN A 36 -12.69 8.20 8.73
C ASN A 36 -12.47 7.97 10.23
N GLY A 37 -11.22 7.81 10.63
CA GLY A 37 -10.85 7.51 12.01
C GLY A 37 -11.06 6.05 12.44
N ALA A 38 -11.45 5.14 11.54
CA ALA A 38 -11.62 3.72 11.86
C ALA A 38 -10.31 3.00 12.21
N GLY A 39 -9.14 3.54 11.79
CA GLY A 39 -7.82 2.94 12.01
C GLY A 39 -7.15 2.41 10.74
N LYS A 40 -7.67 2.70 9.54
CA LYS A 40 -7.15 2.19 8.26
C LYS A 40 -5.67 2.56 8.04
N SER A 41 -5.34 3.85 8.08
CA SER A 41 -3.95 4.32 7.90
C SER A 41 -3.05 4.01 9.11
N THR A 42 -3.63 3.74 10.28
CA THR A 42 -2.88 3.18 11.41
C THR A 42 -2.42 1.76 11.09
N LEU A 43 -3.30 0.94 10.51
CA LEU A 43 -2.93 -0.42 10.12
C LEU A 43 -1.81 -0.43 9.06
N SER A 44 -1.93 0.40 8.01
CA SER A 44 -0.86 0.52 7.00
C SER A 44 0.47 0.97 7.61
N SER A 45 0.43 1.97 8.50
CA SER A 45 1.62 2.50 9.19
C SER A 45 2.29 1.45 10.10
N VAL A 46 1.51 0.68 10.84
CA VAL A 46 2.02 -0.40 11.68
C VAL A 46 2.65 -1.51 10.84
N LEU A 47 2.05 -1.86 9.70
CA LEU A 47 2.58 -2.89 8.80
C LEU A 47 3.95 -2.53 8.22
N VAL A 48 4.19 -1.26 7.94
CA VAL A 48 5.50 -0.79 7.43
C VAL A 48 6.48 -0.40 8.53
N GLY A 49 6.09 -0.52 9.80
CA GLY A 49 6.99 -0.27 10.93
C GLY A 49 7.19 1.20 11.28
N ASN A 50 6.21 2.06 11.03
CA ASN A 50 6.31 3.46 11.42
C ASN A 50 6.49 3.60 12.95
N PRO A 51 7.62 4.17 13.44
CA PRO A 51 7.96 4.20 14.86
C PRO A 51 7.05 5.10 15.71
N ALA A 52 6.17 5.88 15.09
CA ALA A 52 5.18 6.68 15.83
C ALA A 52 4.08 5.80 16.46
N PHE A 53 3.94 4.54 16.03
CA PHE A 53 2.92 3.62 16.52
C PHE A 53 3.54 2.54 17.39
N GLU A 54 2.92 2.28 18.53
CA GLU A 54 3.32 1.25 19.49
C GLU A 54 2.39 0.05 19.39
N VAL A 55 2.94 -1.14 19.23
CA VAL A 55 2.20 -2.41 19.25
C VAL A 55 2.23 -2.96 20.66
N ALA A 56 1.09 -2.94 21.34
CA ALA A 56 0.97 -3.41 22.73
C ALA A 56 0.68 -4.91 22.83
N LYS A 57 0.02 -5.50 21.82
CA LYS A 57 -0.38 -6.92 21.84
C LYS A 57 -0.60 -7.43 20.42
N GLY A 58 -0.50 -8.75 20.26
CA GLY A 58 -0.72 -9.45 19.00
C GLY A 58 0.57 -9.77 18.27
N SER A 59 0.41 -10.31 17.07
CA SER A 59 1.53 -10.69 16.21
C SER A 59 1.25 -10.35 14.76
N ILE A 60 2.34 -10.08 14.02
CA ILE A 60 2.31 -9.88 12.57
C ILE A 60 3.41 -10.75 11.98
N THR A 61 3.04 -11.71 11.14
CA THR A 61 4.01 -12.55 10.43
C THR A 61 3.88 -12.34 8.92
N PHE A 62 5.03 -12.26 8.26
CA PHE A 62 5.11 -12.15 6.81
C PHE A 62 6.09 -13.20 6.28
N TYR A 63 5.59 -14.16 5.50
CA TYR A 63 6.33 -15.37 5.08
C TYR A 63 7.05 -16.05 6.25
N GLY A 64 6.37 -16.14 7.40
CA GLY A 64 6.90 -16.77 8.62
C GLY A 64 7.85 -15.92 9.45
N LYS A 65 8.24 -14.72 9.00
CA LYS A 65 9.07 -13.78 9.76
C LYS A 65 8.19 -12.88 10.63
N ASN A 66 8.60 -12.64 11.86
CA ASN A 66 7.93 -11.69 12.75
C ASN A 66 8.25 -10.25 12.33
N LEU A 67 7.26 -9.54 11.80
CA LEU A 67 7.45 -8.15 11.35
C LEU A 67 7.74 -7.18 12.50
N LEU A 68 7.31 -7.48 13.72
CA LEU A 68 7.51 -6.60 14.86
C LEU A 68 8.99 -6.49 15.28
N GLU A 69 9.82 -7.46 14.86
CA GLU A 69 11.28 -7.47 15.09
C GLU A 69 12.08 -6.80 13.96
N LEU A 70 11.42 -6.45 12.85
CA LEU A 70 12.06 -5.89 11.67
C LEU A 70 11.94 -4.36 11.64
N SER A 71 13.04 -3.70 11.28
CA SER A 71 13.04 -2.27 10.97
C SER A 71 12.19 -1.96 9.73
N PRO A 72 11.76 -0.70 9.49
CA PRO A 72 11.07 -0.33 8.26
C PRO A 72 11.86 -0.70 6.99
N GLU A 73 13.18 -0.54 7.02
CA GLU A 73 14.09 -0.89 5.94
C GLU A 73 14.06 -2.40 5.66
N ASP A 74 14.15 -3.22 6.72
CA ASP A 74 14.11 -4.68 6.59
C ASP A 74 12.77 -5.15 6.04
N ARG A 75 11.65 -4.53 6.47
CA ARG A 75 10.32 -4.83 5.92
C ARG A 75 10.25 -4.50 4.43
N SER A 76 10.84 -3.40 4.00
CA SER A 76 10.96 -3.05 2.58
C SER A 76 11.81 -4.08 1.82
N HIS A 77 12.92 -4.54 2.39
CA HIS A 77 13.76 -5.59 1.81
C HIS A 77 13.01 -6.93 1.69
N GLU A 78 12.14 -7.26 2.64
CA GLU A 78 11.26 -8.44 2.55
C GLU A 78 10.18 -8.30 1.47
N GLY A 79 10.01 -7.11 0.91
CA GLY A 79 9.10 -6.84 -0.20
C GLY A 79 7.74 -6.28 0.23
N ILE A 80 7.70 -5.52 1.32
CA ILE A 80 6.53 -4.73 1.70
C ILE A 80 6.69 -3.32 1.13
N PHE A 81 5.67 -2.83 0.44
CA PHE A 81 5.61 -1.50 -0.17
C PHE A 81 4.36 -0.76 0.32
N LEU A 82 4.50 0.53 0.60
CA LEU A 82 3.39 1.42 0.93
C LEU A 82 3.31 2.57 -0.08
N SER A 83 2.16 2.72 -0.75
CA SER A 83 1.77 3.94 -1.42
C SER A 83 1.08 4.83 -0.39
N PHE A 84 1.71 5.96 -0.05
CA PHE A 84 1.25 6.85 1.01
C PHE A 84 0.00 7.63 0.60
N GLN A 85 -0.87 7.94 1.55
CA GLN A 85 -1.99 8.87 1.32
C GLN A 85 -1.48 10.20 0.75
N TYR A 86 -0.40 10.74 1.34
CA TYR A 86 0.29 11.95 0.88
C TYR A 86 1.73 11.62 0.52
N PRO A 87 2.06 11.48 -0.79
CA PRO A 87 3.42 11.17 -1.22
C PRO A 87 4.41 12.25 -0.80
N VAL A 88 5.52 11.82 -0.18
CA VAL A 88 6.56 12.71 0.35
C VAL A 88 7.36 13.32 -0.81
N GLU A 89 7.69 14.60 -0.69
CA GLU A 89 8.64 15.29 -1.57
C GLU A 89 10.06 15.17 -1.00
N ILE A 90 11.04 14.91 -1.85
CA ILE A 90 12.46 14.87 -1.47
C ILE A 90 13.22 15.86 -2.35
N PRO A 91 13.28 17.15 -1.95
CA PRO A 91 13.96 18.19 -2.73
C PRO A 91 15.45 17.86 -2.93
N GLY A 92 15.97 18.14 -4.12
CA GLY A 92 17.37 17.92 -4.46
C GLY A 92 17.76 16.47 -4.75
N VAL A 93 16.90 15.49 -4.55
CA VAL A 93 17.15 14.09 -4.88
C VAL A 93 16.36 13.71 -6.13
N SER A 94 17.05 13.53 -7.27
CA SER A 94 16.37 13.14 -8.51
C SER A 94 15.76 11.74 -8.40
N MET A 95 14.64 11.51 -9.09
CA MET A 95 13.97 10.21 -9.14
C MET A 95 14.91 9.11 -9.64
N VAL A 96 15.78 9.41 -10.61
CA VAL A 96 16.80 8.47 -11.11
C VAL A 96 17.73 8.02 -9.99
N ASN A 97 18.29 8.96 -9.22
CA ASN A 97 19.22 8.64 -8.14
C ASN A 97 18.53 7.89 -6.99
N PHE A 98 17.33 8.33 -6.62
CA PHE A 98 16.52 7.69 -5.58
C PHE A 98 16.24 6.23 -5.95
N MET A 99 15.69 5.98 -7.14
CA MET A 99 15.34 4.61 -7.56
C MET A 99 16.57 3.73 -7.79
N ARG A 100 17.67 4.30 -8.26
CA ARG A 100 18.92 3.54 -8.41
C ARG A 100 19.45 3.08 -7.07
N ALA A 101 19.42 3.93 -6.07
CA ALA A 101 19.82 3.56 -4.69
C ALA A 101 18.92 2.46 -4.14
N ALA A 102 17.58 2.66 -4.22
CA ALA A 102 16.60 1.71 -3.69
C ALA A 102 16.68 0.33 -4.35
N VAL A 103 16.74 0.28 -5.70
CA VAL A 103 16.83 -0.99 -6.44
C VAL A 103 18.14 -1.72 -6.14
N ASN A 104 19.26 -1.00 -6.09
CA ASN A 104 20.55 -1.62 -5.81
C ASN A 104 20.66 -2.10 -4.37
N GLU A 105 20.05 -1.42 -3.39
CA GLU A 105 20.03 -1.89 -2.00
C GLU A 105 19.17 -3.15 -1.85
N GLN A 106 18.01 -3.24 -2.52
CA GLN A 106 17.24 -4.47 -2.58
C GLN A 106 18.00 -5.63 -3.23
N ARG A 107 18.76 -5.37 -4.30
CA ARG A 107 19.59 -6.38 -4.98
C ARG A 107 20.69 -6.87 -4.05
N LYS A 108 21.36 -5.96 -3.38
CA LYS A 108 22.39 -6.28 -2.37
C LYS A 108 21.84 -7.16 -1.24
N TYR A 109 20.64 -6.84 -0.72
CA TYR A 109 19.97 -7.66 0.29
C TYR A 109 19.69 -9.08 -0.23
N LYS A 110 19.37 -9.24 -1.51
CA LYS A 110 19.16 -10.54 -2.16
C LYS A 110 20.46 -11.22 -2.60
N GLY A 111 21.63 -10.68 -2.29
CA GLY A 111 22.94 -11.22 -2.72
C GLY A 111 23.20 -11.05 -4.23
N LEU A 112 22.51 -10.16 -4.91
CA LEU A 112 22.66 -9.90 -6.35
C LEU A 112 23.60 -8.71 -6.58
N PRO A 113 24.38 -8.69 -7.69
CA PRO A 113 25.21 -7.56 -8.04
C PRO A 113 24.37 -6.32 -8.33
N ALA A 114 24.94 -5.13 -8.06
CA ALA A 114 24.31 -3.87 -8.44
C ALA A 114 24.15 -3.77 -9.97
N LEU A 115 23.08 -3.12 -10.42
CA LEU A 115 22.87 -2.84 -11.83
C LEU A 115 23.91 -1.82 -12.32
N THR A 116 24.44 -2.05 -13.50
CA THR A 116 25.17 -1.02 -14.24
C THR A 116 24.25 0.14 -14.61
N ALA A 117 24.82 1.29 -14.94
CA ALA A 117 24.03 2.47 -15.33
C ALA A 117 23.12 2.18 -16.54
N SER A 118 23.61 1.43 -17.52
CA SER A 118 22.83 1.08 -18.72
C SER A 118 21.68 0.11 -18.43
N GLU A 119 21.92 -0.91 -17.62
CA GLU A 119 20.88 -1.86 -17.17
C GLU A 119 19.80 -1.16 -16.37
N PHE A 120 20.18 -0.29 -15.44
CA PHE A 120 19.24 0.48 -14.65
C PHE A 120 18.38 1.41 -15.52
N LEU A 121 18.98 2.15 -16.47
CA LEU A 121 18.23 3.03 -17.36
C LEU A 121 17.27 2.26 -18.28
N LYS A 122 17.66 1.05 -18.72
CA LYS A 122 16.78 0.16 -19.46
C LYS A 122 15.59 -0.27 -18.62
N LEU A 123 15.83 -0.79 -17.42
CA LEU A 123 14.78 -1.18 -16.47
C LEU A 123 13.83 -0.01 -16.19
N MET A 124 14.38 1.16 -15.88
CA MET A 124 13.61 2.37 -15.59
C MET A 124 12.70 2.76 -16.77
N ARG A 125 13.17 2.66 -18.01
CA ARG A 125 12.38 2.94 -19.21
C ARG A 125 11.22 1.96 -19.35
N GLU A 126 11.46 0.67 -19.15
CA GLU A 126 10.45 -0.38 -19.24
C GLU A 126 9.36 -0.19 -18.19
N LYS A 127 9.75 0.01 -16.92
CA LYS A 127 8.81 0.15 -15.79
C LYS A 127 8.00 1.45 -15.87
N ARG A 128 8.59 2.53 -16.37
CA ARG A 128 7.91 3.79 -16.57
C ARG A 128 6.80 3.72 -17.61
N ALA A 129 6.97 2.92 -18.65
CA ALA A 129 5.95 2.70 -19.68
C ALA A 129 4.69 2.03 -19.11
N VAL A 130 4.81 1.25 -18.03
CA VAL A 130 3.67 0.57 -17.38
C VAL A 130 2.65 1.57 -16.83
N VAL A 131 3.13 2.71 -16.33
CA VAL A 131 2.32 3.74 -15.64
C VAL A 131 2.20 5.05 -16.42
N GLU A 132 2.64 5.06 -17.67
CA GLU A 132 2.61 6.24 -18.55
C GLU A 132 3.22 7.50 -17.90
N LEU A 133 4.33 7.31 -17.15
CA LEU A 133 5.02 8.41 -16.48
C LEU A 133 5.90 9.17 -17.48
N ASP A 134 5.71 10.50 -17.56
CA ASP A 134 6.49 11.37 -18.46
C ASP A 134 8.00 11.29 -18.17
N ASN A 135 8.79 11.25 -19.24
CA ASN A 135 10.25 11.23 -19.15
C ASN A 135 10.83 12.44 -18.41
N LYS A 136 10.17 13.58 -18.52
CA LYS A 136 10.61 14.82 -17.86
C LYS A 136 10.60 14.70 -16.34
N LEU A 137 9.68 13.90 -15.78
CA LEU A 137 9.56 13.71 -14.34
C LEU A 137 10.71 12.86 -13.77
N ALA A 138 11.29 11.97 -14.57
CA ALA A 138 12.37 11.10 -14.13
C ALA A 138 13.64 11.83 -13.65
N ASN A 139 13.91 13.01 -14.21
CA ASN A 139 15.09 13.82 -13.88
C ASN A 139 14.80 14.89 -12.80
N ARG A 140 13.55 15.04 -12.40
CA ARG A 140 13.15 15.98 -11.32
C ARG A 140 13.37 15.36 -9.96
N SER A 141 13.43 16.19 -8.94
CA SER A 141 13.40 15.75 -7.54
C SER A 141 12.14 14.94 -7.26
N VAL A 142 12.25 13.96 -6.38
CA VAL A 142 11.14 13.05 -6.01
C VAL A 142 9.92 13.86 -5.59
N ASN A 143 8.84 13.77 -6.37
CA ASN A 143 7.54 14.39 -6.15
C ASN A 143 7.53 15.94 -6.06
N GLU A 144 8.67 16.61 -6.16
CA GLU A 144 8.76 18.08 -6.04
C GLU A 144 8.04 18.79 -7.18
N GLY A 145 6.97 19.53 -6.82
CA GLY A 145 6.12 20.24 -7.77
C GLY A 145 5.35 19.33 -8.74
N PHE A 146 5.13 18.08 -8.39
CA PHE A 146 4.25 17.19 -9.15
C PHE A 146 2.79 17.48 -8.79
N SER A 147 1.89 17.36 -9.78
CA SER A 147 0.44 17.30 -9.52
C SER A 147 0.07 16.06 -8.71
N GLY A 148 -1.12 16.03 -8.13
CA GLY A 148 -1.61 14.86 -7.39
C GLY A 148 -1.55 13.57 -8.22
N GLY A 149 -2.03 13.62 -9.46
CA GLY A 149 -1.98 12.48 -10.38
C GLY A 149 -0.56 12.05 -10.75
N GLU A 150 0.36 13.00 -10.96
CA GLU A 150 1.78 12.68 -11.21
C GLU A 150 2.44 12.04 -10.00
N LYS A 151 2.16 12.51 -8.78
CA LYS A 151 2.65 11.91 -7.53
C LYS A 151 2.19 10.47 -7.39
N LYS A 152 0.92 10.18 -7.65
CA LYS A 152 0.38 8.82 -7.56
C LYS A 152 0.92 7.90 -8.66
N ARG A 153 1.00 8.35 -9.91
CA ARG A 153 1.69 7.58 -10.97
C ARG A 153 3.13 7.29 -10.62
N ASN A 154 3.82 8.26 -9.98
CA ASN A 154 5.18 8.07 -9.53
C ASN A 154 5.30 7.02 -8.42
N GLU A 155 4.34 6.93 -7.49
CA GLU A 155 4.32 5.84 -6.50
C GLU A 155 4.13 4.47 -7.15
N ILE A 156 3.21 4.34 -8.13
CA ILE A 156 3.04 3.08 -8.86
C ILE A 156 4.28 2.76 -9.72
N PHE A 157 4.97 3.77 -10.25
CA PHE A 157 6.27 3.57 -10.88
C PHE A 157 7.32 3.03 -9.90
N GLN A 158 7.39 3.59 -8.67
CA GLN A 158 8.27 3.06 -7.63
C GLN A 158 7.92 1.61 -7.29
N MET A 159 6.63 1.29 -7.15
CA MET A 159 6.15 -0.08 -6.97
C MET A 159 6.59 -1.00 -8.12
N ALA A 160 6.48 -0.54 -9.37
CA ALA A 160 6.93 -1.29 -10.54
C ALA A 160 8.44 -1.57 -10.55
N MET A 161 9.24 -0.60 -10.07
CA MET A 161 10.71 -0.74 -9.98
C MET A 161 11.15 -1.68 -8.87
N LEU A 162 10.43 -1.70 -7.75
CA LEU A 162 10.79 -2.44 -6.54
C LEU A 162 10.21 -3.86 -6.52
N GLU A 163 9.18 -4.14 -7.30
CA GLU A 163 8.52 -5.46 -7.42
C GLU A 163 8.21 -6.09 -6.05
N PRO A 164 7.41 -5.42 -5.21
CA PRO A 164 7.11 -5.90 -3.88
C PRO A 164 6.27 -7.17 -3.90
N ARG A 165 6.36 -7.98 -2.84
CA ARG A 165 5.49 -9.13 -2.60
C ARG A 165 4.13 -8.72 -2.04
N LEU A 166 4.11 -7.64 -1.23
CA LEU A 166 2.91 -7.03 -0.67
C LEU A 166 2.91 -5.54 -0.95
N SER A 167 1.90 -5.07 -1.69
CA SER A 167 1.64 -3.65 -1.90
C SER A 167 0.49 -3.20 -1.03
N ILE A 168 0.68 -2.14 -0.25
CA ILE A 168 -0.35 -1.48 0.54
C ILE A 168 -0.64 -0.14 -0.12
N LEU A 169 -1.86 0.06 -0.61
CA LEU A 169 -2.32 1.26 -1.30
C LEU A 169 -3.23 2.03 -0.34
N ASP A 170 -2.68 3.05 0.34
CA ASP A 170 -3.44 3.81 1.35
C ASP A 170 -4.06 5.06 0.71
N GLU A 171 -5.39 5.03 0.54
CA GLU A 171 -6.21 6.09 -0.07
C GLU A 171 -5.59 6.66 -1.37
N THR A 172 -5.11 5.76 -2.24
CA THR A 172 -4.41 6.11 -3.49
C THR A 172 -5.31 6.82 -4.50
N ASP A 173 -6.61 6.75 -4.32
CA ASP A 173 -7.66 7.41 -5.10
C ASP A 173 -7.95 8.86 -4.66
N SER A 174 -7.44 9.27 -3.50
CA SER A 174 -7.70 10.61 -2.97
C SER A 174 -7.15 11.72 -3.87
N GLY A 175 -8.02 12.66 -4.26
CA GLY A 175 -7.63 13.82 -5.08
C GLY A 175 -7.29 13.51 -6.55
N LEU A 176 -7.58 12.30 -7.04
CA LEU A 176 -7.41 11.94 -8.44
C LEU A 176 -8.67 12.24 -9.26
N ASP A 177 -8.48 12.73 -10.47
CA ASP A 177 -9.51 12.70 -11.51
C ASP A 177 -9.70 11.26 -12.05
N ILE A 178 -10.72 11.06 -12.86
CA ILE A 178 -11.10 9.73 -13.37
C ILE A 178 -10.00 9.12 -14.23
N ASP A 179 -9.31 9.92 -15.03
CA ASP A 179 -8.25 9.42 -15.92
C ASP A 179 -6.99 9.02 -15.14
N ALA A 180 -6.58 9.85 -14.17
CA ALA A 180 -5.47 9.52 -13.29
C ALA A 180 -5.75 8.26 -12.45
N LEU A 181 -6.97 8.13 -11.92
CA LEU A 181 -7.42 6.95 -11.19
C LEU A 181 -7.32 5.68 -12.04
N ARG A 182 -7.80 5.74 -13.28
CA ARG A 182 -7.74 4.61 -14.22
C ARG A 182 -6.30 4.19 -14.49
N ILE A 183 -5.42 5.13 -14.81
CA ILE A 183 -4.00 4.84 -15.10
C ILE A 183 -3.31 4.19 -13.89
N VAL A 184 -3.55 4.72 -12.69
CA VAL A 184 -3.03 4.17 -11.44
C VAL A 184 -3.51 2.73 -11.24
N ALA A 185 -4.80 2.49 -11.37
CA ALA A 185 -5.39 1.17 -11.19
C ALA A 185 -4.92 0.16 -12.25
N GLU A 186 -4.81 0.58 -13.52
CA GLU A 186 -4.25 -0.24 -14.59
C GLU A 186 -2.78 -0.58 -14.31
N GLY A 187 -2.00 0.38 -13.81
CA GLY A 187 -0.62 0.16 -13.38
C GLY A 187 -0.53 -0.92 -12.30
N VAL A 188 -1.36 -0.84 -11.26
CA VAL A 188 -1.44 -1.87 -10.20
C VAL A 188 -1.82 -3.23 -10.79
N ASN A 189 -2.84 -3.28 -11.65
CA ASN A 189 -3.28 -4.54 -12.26
C ASN A 189 -2.22 -5.18 -13.16
N LYS A 190 -1.43 -4.39 -13.92
CA LYS A 190 -0.31 -4.90 -14.74
C LYS A 190 0.83 -5.49 -13.90
N LEU A 191 0.94 -5.11 -12.63
CA LEU A 191 1.99 -5.57 -11.72
C LEU A 191 1.57 -6.78 -10.88
N LYS A 192 0.31 -7.20 -10.95
CA LYS A 192 -0.17 -8.40 -10.26
C LYS A 192 0.46 -9.66 -10.80
N THR A 193 0.87 -10.53 -9.90
CA THR A 193 1.31 -11.90 -10.19
C THR A 193 0.67 -12.86 -9.16
N PRO A 194 0.69 -14.19 -9.38
CA PRO A 194 0.20 -15.14 -8.39
C PRO A 194 0.95 -15.11 -7.05
N GLU A 195 2.16 -14.55 -7.02
CA GLU A 195 3.01 -14.47 -5.83
C GLU A 195 2.90 -13.11 -5.11
N THR A 196 2.32 -12.09 -5.76
CA THR A 196 2.18 -10.74 -5.19
C THR A 196 0.77 -10.52 -4.70
N SER A 197 0.62 -9.78 -3.60
CA SER A 197 -0.69 -9.43 -3.04
C SER A 197 -0.82 -7.94 -2.84
N THR A 198 -2.05 -7.49 -2.80
CA THR A 198 -2.35 -6.06 -2.63
C THR A 198 -3.39 -5.86 -1.53
N ILE A 199 -3.12 -4.95 -0.62
CA ILE A 199 -4.11 -4.40 0.31
C ILE A 199 -4.47 -3.01 -0.18
N VAL A 200 -5.73 -2.81 -0.55
CA VAL A 200 -6.26 -1.51 -0.97
C VAL A 200 -7.05 -0.92 0.19
N ILE A 201 -6.59 0.19 0.73
CA ILE A 201 -7.29 0.95 1.74
C ILE A 201 -8.00 2.10 1.04
N THR A 202 -9.31 2.12 1.09
CA THR A 202 -10.13 3.19 0.50
C THR A 202 -11.48 3.29 1.21
N HIS A 203 -12.11 4.43 1.09
CA HIS A 203 -13.50 4.62 1.50
C HIS A 203 -14.43 4.82 0.30
N TYR A 204 -13.89 4.72 -0.93
CA TYR A 204 -14.63 4.84 -2.19
C TYR A 204 -14.58 3.54 -2.99
N GLN A 205 -15.70 3.16 -3.56
CA GLN A 205 -15.79 2.01 -4.44
C GLN A 205 -15.08 2.21 -5.78
N ARG A 206 -15.03 3.44 -6.31
CA ARG A 206 -14.51 3.71 -7.65
C ARG A 206 -13.13 3.09 -7.94
N LEU A 207 -12.21 3.07 -6.98
CA LEU A 207 -10.92 2.40 -7.14
C LEU A 207 -11.12 0.88 -7.25
N LEU A 208 -12.05 0.32 -6.49
CA LEU A 208 -12.33 -1.13 -6.45
C LEU A 208 -13.04 -1.63 -7.71
N ASP A 209 -13.67 -0.75 -8.49
CA ASP A 209 -14.23 -1.11 -9.81
C ASP A 209 -13.13 -1.46 -10.81
N TYR A 210 -11.96 -0.85 -10.67
CA TYR A 210 -10.78 -1.12 -11.49
C TYR A 210 -9.86 -2.18 -10.89
N ILE A 211 -9.56 -2.08 -9.56
CA ILE A 211 -8.76 -3.05 -8.82
C ILE A 211 -9.73 -3.97 -8.09
N LYS A 212 -10.25 -4.98 -8.78
CA LYS A 212 -11.24 -5.90 -8.22
C LYS A 212 -10.66 -6.66 -7.04
N PRO A 213 -11.14 -6.45 -5.80
CA PRO A 213 -10.69 -7.20 -4.65
C PRO A 213 -11.29 -8.61 -4.65
N ASP A 214 -10.57 -9.57 -4.09
CA ASP A 214 -11.08 -10.91 -3.80
C ASP A 214 -11.88 -10.92 -2.51
N ILE A 215 -11.46 -10.12 -1.53
CA ILE A 215 -12.04 -10.04 -0.19
C ILE A 215 -12.12 -8.58 0.24
N VAL A 216 -13.24 -8.21 0.86
CA VAL A 216 -13.49 -6.89 1.43
C VAL A 216 -13.67 -6.99 2.94
N HIS A 217 -12.96 -6.16 3.67
CA HIS A 217 -13.03 -6.04 5.12
C HIS A 217 -13.57 -4.67 5.52
N VAL A 218 -14.48 -4.64 6.48
CA VAL A 218 -14.96 -3.40 7.09
C VAL A 218 -14.24 -3.17 8.40
N LEU A 219 -13.42 -2.12 8.44
CA LEU A 219 -12.76 -1.65 9.65
C LEU A 219 -13.62 -0.58 10.31
N TYR A 220 -14.00 -0.80 11.58
CA TYR A 220 -14.76 0.14 12.36
C TYR A 220 -14.23 0.20 13.79
N LYS A 221 -13.96 1.41 14.28
CA LYS A 221 -13.44 1.66 15.66
C LYS A 221 -12.27 0.76 16.05
N GLY A 222 -11.35 0.50 15.14
CA GLY A 222 -10.15 -0.29 15.37
C GLY A 222 -10.34 -1.80 15.29
N ARG A 223 -11.47 -2.30 14.80
CA ARG A 223 -11.76 -3.74 14.63
C ARG A 223 -12.22 -4.05 13.20
N ILE A 224 -11.85 -5.19 12.67
CA ILE A 224 -12.52 -5.75 11.49
C ILE A 224 -13.83 -6.34 11.97
N VAL A 225 -14.94 -5.70 11.58
CA VAL A 225 -16.29 -6.07 12.06
C VAL A 225 -17.05 -6.90 11.02
N LYS A 226 -16.66 -6.85 9.77
CA LYS A 226 -17.26 -7.65 8.69
C LYS A 226 -16.21 -8.00 7.64
N THR A 227 -16.32 -9.19 7.08
CA THR A 227 -15.49 -9.66 5.96
C THR A 227 -16.38 -10.44 5.02
N ALA A 228 -16.35 -10.08 3.72
CA ALA A 228 -17.10 -10.78 2.67
C ALA A 228 -16.39 -10.64 1.32
N GLY A 229 -17.02 -11.10 0.24
CA GLY A 229 -16.56 -10.94 -1.12
C GLY A 229 -16.69 -9.50 -1.65
N PRO A 230 -16.41 -9.30 -2.95
CA PRO A 230 -16.46 -7.96 -3.59
C PRO A 230 -17.79 -7.25 -3.47
N GLU A 231 -18.90 -7.99 -3.36
CA GLU A 231 -20.26 -7.46 -3.21
C GLU A 231 -20.42 -6.57 -1.98
N LEU A 232 -19.62 -6.78 -0.93
CA LEU A 232 -19.67 -5.94 0.27
C LEU A 232 -19.30 -4.49 -0.01
N ALA A 233 -18.40 -4.23 -0.97
CA ALA A 233 -18.03 -2.86 -1.34
C ALA A 233 -19.23 -2.11 -1.98
N LEU A 234 -20.00 -2.80 -2.84
CA LEU A 234 -21.23 -2.26 -3.44
C LEU A 234 -22.28 -1.92 -2.37
N GLU A 235 -22.46 -2.85 -1.42
CA GLU A 235 -23.40 -2.68 -0.32
C GLU A 235 -23.03 -1.48 0.58
N LEU A 236 -21.73 -1.27 0.83
CA LEU A 236 -21.23 -0.12 1.59
C LEU A 236 -21.43 1.20 0.86
N GLU A 237 -21.28 1.23 -0.47
CA GLU A 237 -21.53 2.44 -1.25
C GLU A 237 -23.01 2.80 -1.27
N GLU A 238 -23.88 1.81 -1.46
CA GLU A 238 -25.34 2.03 -1.52
C GLU A 238 -25.93 2.42 -0.15
N LYS A 239 -25.54 1.73 0.92
CA LYS A 239 -26.15 1.86 2.27
C LYS A 239 -25.34 2.70 3.25
N GLY A 240 -24.11 3.08 2.90
CA GLY A 240 -23.18 3.72 3.85
C GLY A 240 -22.76 2.77 4.98
N TYR A 241 -22.31 3.34 6.11
CA TYR A 241 -21.82 2.58 7.27
C TYR A 241 -22.82 2.48 8.43
N ASP A 242 -24.01 3.08 8.34
CA ASP A 242 -24.95 3.14 9.47
C ASP A 242 -25.54 1.78 9.85
N TRP A 243 -25.71 0.89 8.89
CA TRP A 243 -26.17 -0.47 9.16
C TRP A 243 -25.09 -1.30 9.85
N ILE A 244 -23.80 -1.06 9.54
CA ILE A 244 -22.66 -1.69 10.26
C ILE A 244 -22.67 -1.26 11.73
N LYS A 245 -22.91 0.03 12.04
CA LYS A 245 -23.03 0.52 13.43
C LYS A 245 -24.10 -0.24 14.20
N LYS A 246 -25.27 -0.46 13.59
CA LYS A 246 -26.36 -1.22 14.19
C LYS A 246 -25.99 -2.69 14.42
N GLU A 247 -25.28 -3.33 13.48
CA GLU A 247 -24.82 -4.72 13.63
C GLU A 247 -23.83 -4.88 14.79
N VAL A 248 -23.00 -3.87 15.08
CA VAL A 248 -22.05 -3.89 16.20
C VAL A 248 -22.61 -3.34 17.51
N GLY A 249 -23.91 -3.04 17.57
CA GLY A 249 -24.63 -2.67 18.80
C GLY A 249 -24.55 -1.19 19.19
N GLU A 250 -24.46 -0.28 18.20
CA GLU A 250 -24.45 1.18 18.37
C GLU A 250 -25.68 1.87 17.75
#